data_b53591b1f777b97d3d9a40da28df9728
#
_entry.id   b53591b1f777b97d3d9a40da28df9728
#
_cell.length_a   1.000
_cell.length_b   1.000
_cell.length_c   1.000
_cell.angle_alpha   90.00
_cell.angle_beta   90.00
_cell.angle_gamma   90.00
#
_symmetry.space_group_name_H-M   'P 1'
#
loop_
_entity.id
_entity.type
_entity.pdbx_description
1 polymer ?
#
loop_
_entity_poly.entity_id
_entity_poly.type
_entity_poly.pdbx_seq_one_letter_code
_entity_poly.pdbx_strand_id
1 'polypeptide(L)'
;MKQKNPGKPPEVAEENPEEFLVDPYGRKVTGLRISITDRCNLSCIYCHNEGADCCTCGPIGQEMEPELICGIVREAAKFGVRKVKFSGGEPLFRKDFEEILSCLPPLKEVSATTNGILLEKRAKTLKAAGLNRVNVSLDSLVPEKYEAITGAPPGSLEKVIKGIDSAVEAGLTPVKLNMVLLKGINDNEIDSMMDFVRPYKGKVILQLIELMDIDPSLSKYMIDSKALEKSLEERTSEVRVRHLHHRKKYIIDGVEVEFVRPMDNSEFCAHCSRLRVTADGKFKPCLLVHDNLVDFREAKNPEEIEKLLRLAVSRRKPYYTLFNVLE
;
A
#
# COMPACT_ATOMS: atom_id res chain seq x y z
N MET A 1 9.88 -44.65 -4.51
CA MET A 1 9.81 -43.26 -4.95
C MET A 1 9.90 -42.37 -3.70
N LYS A 2 11.02 -41.70 -3.47
CA LYS A 2 11.22 -40.78 -2.31
C LYS A 2 10.60 -39.44 -2.66
N GLN A 3 9.59 -39.01 -1.88
CA GLN A 3 9.03 -37.67 -1.99
C GLN A 3 10.11 -36.64 -1.64
N LYS A 4 10.42 -35.74 -2.59
CA LYS A 4 11.24 -34.56 -2.32
C LYS A 4 10.40 -33.58 -1.51
N ASN A 5 10.87 -33.29 -0.30
CA ASN A 5 10.36 -32.18 0.50
C ASN A 5 10.49 -30.86 -0.30
N PRO A 6 9.47 -30.01 -0.37
CA PRO A 6 9.62 -28.69 -0.94
C PRO A 6 10.55 -27.88 -0.03
N GLY A 7 11.69 -27.46 -0.59
CA GLY A 7 12.73 -26.73 0.13
C GLY A 7 12.18 -25.47 0.80
N LYS A 8 12.66 -25.24 2.04
CA LYS A 8 12.52 -23.97 2.76
C LYS A 8 12.94 -22.82 1.82
N PRO A 9 12.16 -21.72 1.74
CA PRO A 9 12.60 -20.56 0.96
C PRO A 9 13.97 -20.12 1.46
N PRO A 10 14.87 -19.64 0.57
CA PRO A 10 16.21 -19.22 0.96
C PRO A 10 16.09 -18.16 2.08
N GLU A 11 16.83 -18.36 3.16
CA GLU A 11 17.00 -17.36 4.20
C GLU A 11 17.54 -16.10 3.55
N VAL A 12 16.79 -15.01 3.61
CA VAL A 12 17.28 -13.70 3.20
C VAL A 12 18.39 -13.36 4.19
N ALA A 13 19.64 -13.47 3.76
CA ALA A 13 20.77 -13.03 4.54
C ALA A 13 20.53 -11.57 4.95
N GLU A 14 20.64 -11.27 6.24
CA GLU A 14 20.65 -9.90 6.76
C GLU A 14 22.01 -9.27 6.39
N GLU A 15 22.33 -9.20 5.11
CA GLU A 15 23.44 -8.39 4.66
C GLU A 15 23.01 -6.92 4.87
N ASN A 16 23.65 -6.28 5.82
CA ASN A 16 23.58 -4.82 5.93
C ASN A 16 24.17 -4.28 4.62
N PRO A 17 23.42 -3.48 3.85
CA PRO A 17 23.99 -2.88 2.66
C PRO A 17 25.15 -1.99 3.07
N GLU A 18 26.22 -1.98 2.28
CA GLU A 18 27.36 -1.10 2.51
C GLU A 18 26.95 0.36 2.57
N GLU A 19 25.87 0.72 1.87
CA GLU A 19 25.30 2.05 1.82
C GLU A 19 23.78 2.02 1.74
N PHE A 20 23.11 2.88 2.53
CA PHE A 20 21.67 3.11 2.44
C PHE A 20 21.36 4.35 1.60
N LEU A 21 20.24 4.33 0.89
CA LEU A 21 19.63 5.53 0.32
C LEU A 21 19.04 6.37 1.47
N VAL A 22 19.67 7.51 1.75
CA VAL A 22 19.27 8.43 2.81
C VAL A 22 18.92 9.78 2.19
N ASP A 23 17.76 10.32 2.55
CA ASP A 23 17.36 11.64 2.05
C ASP A 23 17.98 12.80 2.87
N PRO A 24 17.85 14.06 2.41
CA PRO A 24 18.42 15.22 3.12
C PRO A 24 17.91 15.42 4.56
N TYR A 25 16.85 14.70 4.96
CA TYR A 25 16.26 14.74 6.30
C TYR A 25 16.65 13.52 7.16
N GLY A 26 17.63 12.74 6.73
CA GLY A 26 18.13 11.56 7.44
C GLY A 26 17.22 10.31 7.37
N ARG A 27 16.17 10.33 6.53
CA ARG A 27 15.23 9.19 6.42
C ARG A 27 15.76 8.15 5.44
N LYS A 28 15.97 6.91 5.92
CA LYS A 28 16.38 5.78 5.09
C LYS A 28 15.22 5.28 4.23
N VAL A 29 15.48 4.98 2.96
CA VAL A 29 14.54 4.30 2.07
C VAL A 29 14.71 2.80 2.22
N THR A 30 13.74 2.13 2.81
CA THR A 30 13.76 0.67 3.02
C THR A 30 12.62 -0.04 2.30
N GLY A 31 11.75 0.71 1.62
CA GLY A 31 10.62 0.15 0.89
C GLY A 31 10.24 0.94 -0.35
N LEU A 32 9.85 0.20 -1.40
CA LEU A 32 9.23 0.77 -2.59
C LEU A 32 7.72 0.55 -2.56
N ARG A 33 6.98 1.52 -3.10
CA ARG A 33 5.59 1.35 -3.49
C ARG A 33 5.49 1.60 -4.98
N ILE A 34 5.11 0.59 -5.73
CA ILE A 34 5.11 0.60 -7.20
C ILE A 34 3.68 0.52 -7.69
N SER A 35 3.23 1.57 -8.38
CA SER A 35 2.04 1.53 -9.21
C SER A 35 2.40 0.81 -10.50
N ILE A 36 1.73 -0.31 -10.81
CA ILE A 36 2.04 -1.11 -12.00
C ILE A 36 1.05 -0.91 -13.13
N THR A 37 -0.05 -0.21 -12.86
CA THR A 37 -1.10 0.11 -13.84
C THR A 37 -1.94 1.28 -13.34
N ASP A 38 -2.47 2.09 -14.24
CA ASP A 38 -3.46 3.11 -13.93
C ASP A 38 -4.90 2.60 -14.18
N ARG A 39 -5.04 1.41 -14.76
CA ARG A 39 -6.35 0.81 -15.02
C ARG A 39 -6.97 0.28 -13.74
N CYS A 40 -8.26 0.55 -13.56
CA CYS A 40 -9.06 0.03 -12.46
C CYS A 40 -10.46 -0.36 -12.97
N ASN A 41 -11.06 -1.34 -12.31
CA ASN A 41 -12.45 -1.76 -12.55
C ASN A 41 -13.45 -1.10 -11.57
N LEU A 42 -12.99 -0.14 -10.78
CA LEU A 42 -13.78 0.65 -9.84
C LEU A 42 -13.54 2.15 -10.04
N SER A 43 -14.43 2.99 -9.47
CA SER A 43 -14.37 4.45 -9.51
C SER A 43 -14.70 5.03 -8.13
N CYS A 44 -13.88 4.69 -7.10
CA CYS A 44 -14.12 5.11 -5.73
C CYS A 44 -14.15 6.64 -5.60
N ILE A 45 -15.13 7.16 -4.85
CA ILE A 45 -15.36 8.61 -4.70
C ILE A 45 -14.17 9.36 -4.08
N TYR A 46 -13.30 8.69 -3.34
CA TYR A 46 -12.11 9.25 -2.67
C TYR A 46 -10.79 8.87 -3.38
N CYS A 47 -10.85 8.32 -4.60
CA CYS A 47 -9.66 7.80 -5.26
C CYS A 47 -8.70 8.93 -5.65
N HIS A 48 -7.46 8.84 -5.17
CA HIS A 48 -6.38 9.80 -5.48
C HIS A 48 -5.39 9.26 -6.53
N ASN A 49 -5.71 8.15 -7.21
CA ASN A 49 -4.90 7.53 -8.29
C ASN A 49 -3.40 7.44 -7.98
N GLU A 50 -3.02 7.02 -6.75
CA GLU A 50 -1.64 7.01 -6.25
C GLU A 50 -0.93 8.38 -6.40
N GLY A 51 -1.71 9.48 -6.41
CA GLY A 51 -1.23 10.84 -6.55
C GLY A 51 -0.81 11.17 -8.00
N ALA A 52 -1.34 10.49 -8.98
CA ALA A 52 -1.32 10.96 -10.37
C ALA A 52 -2.27 12.16 -10.49
N ASP A 53 -1.83 13.22 -11.20
CA ASP A 53 -2.70 14.37 -11.43
C ASP A 53 -3.91 13.92 -12.24
N CYS A 54 -5.12 14.14 -11.70
CA CYS A 54 -6.38 13.84 -12.40
C CYS A 54 -6.53 14.63 -13.71
N CYS A 55 -5.73 15.67 -13.90
CA CYS A 55 -5.70 16.49 -15.11
C CYS A 55 -4.88 15.88 -16.26
N THR A 56 -4.13 14.81 -16.02
CA THR A 56 -3.42 14.06 -17.06
C THR A 56 -4.15 12.75 -17.36
N CYS A 57 -5.46 12.80 -17.60
CA CYS A 57 -6.16 11.77 -18.38
C CYS A 57 -5.71 11.86 -19.85
N GLY A 58 -4.39 11.85 -20.07
CA GLY A 58 -3.81 11.49 -21.35
C GLY A 58 -4.13 10.03 -21.67
N PRO A 59 -3.92 9.59 -22.90
CA PRO A 59 -4.07 8.18 -23.24
C PRO A 59 -3.31 7.36 -22.19
N ILE A 60 -3.94 6.30 -21.66
CA ILE A 60 -3.38 5.39 -20.65
C ILE A 60 -1.92 5.18 -21.01
N GLY A 61 -0.99 5.69 -20.16
CA GLY A 61 0.43 5.65 -20.44
C GLY A 61 0.86 4.20 -20.65
N GLN A 62 1.89 3.99 -21.44
CA GLN A 62 2.44 2.65 -21.62
C GLN A 62 2.87 2.13 -20.24
N GLU A 63 2.27 1.05 -19.78
CA GLU A 63 2.66 0.37 -18.53
C GLU A 63 4.13 -0.07 -18.63
N MET A 64 4.86 0.02 -17.52
CA MET A 64 6.25 -0.45 -17.48
C MET A 64 6.32 -1.96 -17.76
N GLU A 65 7.31 -2.37 -18.55
CA GLU A 65 7.58 -3.78 -18.78
C GLU A 65 8.05 -4.48 -17.49
N PRO A 66 7.75 -5.78 -17.30
CA PRO A 66 8.15 -6.54 -16.12
C PRO A 66 9.65 -6.44 -15.82
N GLU A 67 10.51 -6.50 -16.84
CA GLU A 67 11.96 -6.44 -16.72
C GLU A 67 12.44 -5.11 -16.13
N LEU A 68 11.82 -4.00 -16.51
CA LEU A 68 12.15 -2.68 -15.98
C LEU A 68 11.77 -2.59 -14.50
N ILE A 69 10.58 -3.08 -14.12
CA ILE A 69 10.14 -3.12 -12.73
C ILE A 69 11.11 -3.94 -11.88
N CYS A 70 11.49 -5.13 -12.37
CA CYS A 70 12.44 -6.02 -11.68
C CYS A 70 13.84 -5.41 -11.61
N GLY A 71 14.28 -4.72 -12.65
CA GLY A 71 15.53 -3.97 -12.68
C GLY A 71 15.59 -2.92 -11.58
N ILE A 72 14.56 -2.08 -11.48
CA ILE A 72 14.45 -1.06 -10.43
C ILE A 72 14.50 -1.66 -9.03
N VAL A 73 13.75 -2.74 -8.80
CA VAL A 73 13.71 -3.40 -7.49
C VAL A 73 15.06 -4.02 -7.15
N ARG A 74 15.75 -4.62 -8.15
CA ARG A 74 17.09 -5.20 -7.97
C ARG A 74 18.12 -4.14 -7.61
N GLU A 75 18.11 -3.00 -8.30
CA GLU A 75 19.02 -1.89 -7.98
C GLU A 75 18.71 -1.30 -6.59
N ALA A 76 17.46 -1.04 -6.28
CA ALA A 76 17.07 -0.54 -4.98
C ALA A 76 17.41 -1.50 -3.81
N ALA A 77 17.37 -2.80 -4.06
CA ALA A 77 17.72 -3.81 -3.06
C ALA A 77 19.21 -3.76 -2.66
N LYS A 78 20.11 -3.34 -3.54
CA LYS A 78 21.53 -3.11 -3.21
C LYS A 78 21.72 -2.08 -2.11
N PHE A 79 20.80 -1.10 -2.03
CA PHE A 79 20.81 0.02 -1.08
C PHE A 79 19.86 -0.16 0.11
N GLY A 80 19.52 -1.40 0.46
CA GLY A 80 18.74 -1.68 1.67
C GLY A 80 17.23 -1.64 1.52
N VAL A 81 16.69 -1.54 0.32
CA VAL A 81 15.27 -1.79 0.09
C VAL A 81 15.00 -3.28 0.28
N ARG A 82 14.10 -3.60 1.23
CA ARG A 82 13.74 -4.98 1.59
C ARG A 82 12.26 -5.27 1.48
N LYS A 83 11.46 -4.23 1.20
CA LYS A 83 10.00 -4.35 1.09
C LYS A 83 9.49 -3.69 -0.17
N VAL A 84 8.65 -4.41 -0.89
CA VAL A 84 7.95 -3.89 -2.07
C VAL A 84 6.45 -4.02 -1.86
N LYS A 85 5.72 -2.94 -2.18
CA LYS A 85 4.27 -2.95 -2.22
C LYS A 85 3.81 -2.55 -3.61
N PHE A 86 3.12 -3.44 -4.27
CA PHE A 86 2.44 -3.17 -5.53
C PHE A 86 1.08 -2.52 -5.29
N SER A 87 0.75 -1.57 -6.15
CA SER A 87 -0.53 -0.86 -6.21
C SER A 87 -0.78 -0.39 -7.64
N GLY A 88 -1.65 0.57 -7.83
CA GLY A 88 -1.99 1.15 -9.11
C GLY A 88 -3.40 1.67 -9.08
N GLY A 89 -4.10 1.58 -10.20
CA GLY A 89 -5.53 1.46 -10.21
C GLY A 89 -5.92 0.15 -9.50
N GLU A 90 -6.00 -0.97 -10.23
CA GLU A 90 -6.13 -2.31 -9.65
C GLU A 90 -4.99 -3.21 -10.16
N PRO A 91 -4.01 -3.58 -9.32
CA PRO A 91 -2.85 -4.37 -9.78
C PRO A 91 -3.24 -5.76 -10.29
N LEU A 92 -4.32 -6.36 -9.77
CA LEU A 92 -4.81 -7.64 -10.26
C LEU A 92 -5.49 -7.55 -11.65
N PHE A 93 -5.66 -6.35 -12.17
CA PHE A 93 -6.14 -6.14 -13.55
C PHE A 93 -5.00 -6.35 -14.57
N ARG A 94 -3.74 -6.27 -14.11
CA ARG A 94 -2.57 -6.55 -14.91
C ARG A 94 -2.34 -8.08 -15.04
N LYS A 95 -2.27 -8.59 -16.29
CA LYS A 95 -2.23 -10.04 -16.56
C LYS A 95 -0.88 -10.67 -16.25
N ASP A 96 0.20 -9.95 -16.42
CA ASP A 96 1.60 -10.33 -16.21
C ASP A 96 2.08 -10.09 -14.76
N PHE A 97 1.18 -9.86 -13.81
CA PHE A 97 1.58 -9.53 -12.43
C PHE A 97 2.33 -10.70 -11.77
N GLU A 98 1.95 -11.96 -12.01
CA GLU A 98 2.67 -13.13 -11.52
C GLU A 98 4.10 -13.23 -12.12
N GLU A 99 4.29 -12.79 -13.35
CA GLU A 99 5.62 -12.69 -13.99
C GLU A 99 6.47 -11.64 -13.28
N ILE A 100 5.93 -10.44 -13.03
CA ILE A 100 6.59 -9.40 -12.24
C ILE A 100 7.00 -9.94 -10.86
N LEU A 101 6.12 -10.65 -10.17
CA LEU A 101 6.44 -11.22 -8.86
C LEU A 101 7.60 -12.23 -8.93
N SER A 102 7.62 -13.04 -9.98
CA SER A 102 8.59 -14.15 -10.14
C SER A 102 9.99 -13.66 -10.49
N CYS A 103 10.15 -12.47 -11.08
CA CYS A 103 11.46 -11.92 -11.46
C CYS A 103 12.10 -11.03 -10.39
N LEU A 104 11.43 -10.83 -9.24
CA LEU A 104 11.96 -10.02 -8.16
C LEU A 104 13.16 -10.67 -7.46
N PRO A 105 14.13 -9.88 -6.98
CA PRO A 105 15.17 -10.39 -6.11
C PRO A 105 14.59 -10.87 -4.77
N PRO A 106 15.34 -11.62 -3.95
CA PRO A 106 14.94 -11.98 -2.60
C PRO A 106 14.63 -10.73 -1.76
N LEU A 107 13.42 -10.64 -1.20
CA LEU A 107 12.94 -9.53 -0.40
C LEU A 107 12.33 -10.03 0.91
N LYS A 108 12.38 -9.19 1.96
CA LYS A 108 11.75 -9.50 3.24
C LYS A 108 10.21 -9.53 3.16
N GLU A 109 9.64 -8.69 2.31
CA GLU A 109 8.19 -8.59 2.14
C GLU A 109 7.82 -8.07 0.75
N VAL A 110 7.01 -8.84 0.04
CA VAL A 110 6.33 -8.44 -1.19
C VAL A 110 4.83 -8.44 -0.91
N SER A 111 4.16 -7.31 -1.15
CA SER A 111 2.73 -7.17 -0.87
C SER A 111 2.01 -6.41 -1.99
N ALA A 112 0.70 -6.57 -2.08
CA ALA A 112 -0.15 -5.81 -3.00
C ALA A 112 -1.30 -5.13 -2.27
N THR A 113 -1.77 -4.00 -2.80
CA THR A 113 -3.05 -3.40 -2.42
C THR A 113 -4.02 -3.62 -3.57
N THR A 114 -5.17 -4.21 -3.29
CA THR A 114 -6.18 -4.60 -4.28
C THR A 114 -7.59 -4.27 -3.78
N ASN A 115 -8.52 -4.06 -4.70
CA ASN A 115 -9.94 -3.97 -4.37
C ASN A 115 -10.57 -5.35 -4.07
N GLY A 116 -9.84 -6.43 -4.28
CA GLY A 116 -10.24 -7.78 -3.91
C GLY A 116 -11.16 -8.53 -4.87
N ILE A 117 -11.79 -7.87 -5.85
CA ILE A 117 -12.78 -8.49 -6.75
C ILE A 117 -12.20 -9.68 -7.56
N LEU A 118 -10.93 -9.59 -7.93
CA LEU A 118 -10.25 -10.63 -8.71
C LEU A 118 -9.44 -11.61 -7.85
N LEU A 119 -9.38 -11.37 -6.54
CA LEU A 119 -8.48 -12.06 -5.63
C LEU A 119 -8.83 -13.55 -5.44
N GLU A 120 -10.13 -13.89 -5.41
CA GLU A 120 -10.59 -15.28 -5.31
C GLU A 120 -9.92 -16.18 -6.35
N LYS A 121 -9.84 -15.72 -7.59
CA LYS A 121 -9.29 -16.50 -8.72
C LYS A 121 -7.77 -16.52 -8.76
N ARG A 122 -7.10 -15.55 -8.15
CA ARG A 122 -5.64 -15.32 -8.28
C ARG A 122 -4.83 -15.56 -7.01
N ALA A 123 -5.46 -15.73 -5.84
CA ALA A 123 -4.76 -15.82 -4.57
C ALA A 123 -3.68 -16.92 -4.55
N LYS A 124 -3.98 -18.11 -5.07
CA LYS A 124 -3.05 -19.25 -5.10
C LYS A 124 -1.87 -18.99 -6.05
N THR A 125 -2.14 -18.47 -7.26
CA THR A 125 -1.08 -18.18 -8.25
C THR A 125 -0.18 -17.04 -7.80
N LEU A 126 -0.75 -15.98 -7.21
CA LEU A 126 0.01 -14.88 -6.62
C LEU A 126 0.91 -15.36 -5.47
N LYS A 127 0.40 -16.26 -4.62
CA LYS A 127 1.23 -16.85 -3.56
C LYS A 127 2.37 -17.68 -4.12
N ALA A 128 2.10 -18.51 -5.12
CA ALA A 128 3.12 -19.34 -5.79
C ALA A 128 4.18 -18.47 -6.49
N ALA A 129 3.79 -17.31 -7.03
CA ALA A 129 4.69 -16.36 -7.68
C ALA A 129 5.53 -15.53 -6.68
N GLY A 130 5.32 -15.65 -5.37
CA GLY A 130 6.16 -14.99 -4.35
C GLY A 130 5.49 -13.85 -3.58
N LEU A 131 4.18 -13.57 -3.79
CA LEU A 131 3.48 -12.59 -2.98
C LEU A 131 3.36 -13.10 -1.53
N ASN A 132 3.72 -12.26 -0.55
CA ASN A 132 3.65 -12.63 0.85
C ASN A 132 2.28 -12.36 1.48
N ARG A 133 1.69 -11.21 1.18
CA ARG A 133 0.41 -10.78 1.75
C ARG A 133 -0.29 -9.73 0.88
N VAL A 134 -1.56 -9.51 1.18
CA VAL A 134 -2.38 -8.49 0.51
C VAL A 134 -2.97 -7.48 1.50
N ASN A 135 -3.21 -6.27 0.99
CA ASN A 135 -4.11 -5.31 1.58
C ASN A 135 -5.36 -5.28 0.68
N VAL A 136 -6.53 -5.51 1.24
CA VAL A 136 -7.81 -5.47 0.51
C VAL A 136 -8.57 -4.21 0.92
N SER A 137 -8.99 -3.42 -0.05
CA SER A 137 -9.85 -2.26 0.20
C SER A 137 -11.28 -2.74 0.41
N LEU A 138 -11.85 -2.45 1.60
CA LEU A 138 -13.20 -2.81 1.99
C LEU A 138 -13.76 -1.73 2.90
N ASP A 139 -14.56 -0.83 2.34
CA ASP A 139 -15.02 0.37 3.03
C ASP A 139 -16.35 0.19 3.74
N SER A 140 -17.11 -0.84 3.40
CA SER A 140 -18.40 -1.17 4.03
C SER A 140 -18.75 -2.63 3.86
N LEU A 141 -19.50 -3.18 4.83
CA LEU A 141 -20.13 -4.51 4.75
C LEU A 141 -21.60 -4.43 4.29
N VAL A 142 -22.11 -3.23 4.06
CA VAL A 142 -23.45 -2.96 3.53
C VAL A 142 -23.35 -2.83 2.01
N PRO A 143 -23.98 -3.71 1.21
CA PRO A 143 -23.80 -3.73 -0.25
C PRO A 143 -24.04 -2.37 -0.92
N GLU A 144 -25.14 -1.69 -0.56
CA GLU A 144 -25.52 -0.42 -1.16
C GLU A 144 -24.51 0.69 -0.84
N LYS A 145 -23.94 0.69 0.37
CA LYS A 145 -22.88 1.66 0.75
C LYS A 145 -21.57 1.35 0.05
N TYR A 146 -21.19 0.04 -0.02
CA TYR A 146 -20.00 -0.39 -0.74
C TYR A 146 -20.06 0.04 -2.20
N GLU A 147 -21.19 -0.21 -2.87
CA GLU A 147 -21.44 0.18 -4.26
C GLU A 147 -21.39 1.70 -4.45
N ALA A 148 -22.05 2.45 -3.55
CA ALA A 148 -22.04 3.93 -3.60
C ALA A 148 -20.65 4.54 -3.40
N ILE A 149 -19.82 3.97 -2.52
CA ILE A 149 -18.45 4.45 -2.26
C ILE A 149 -17.53 4.10 -3.44
N THR A 150 -17.64 2.89 -3.98
CA THR A 150 -16.63 2.34 -4.90
C THR A 150 -17.01 2.42 -6.37
N GLY A 151 -18.27 2.68 -6.68
CA GLY A 151 -18.82 2.56 -8.04
C GLY A 151 -18.84 1.12 -8.55
N ALA A 152 -18.80 0.14 -7.64
CA ALA A 152 -18.80 -1.28 -8.00
C ALA A 152 -20.18 -1.72 -8.49
N PRO A 153 -20.24 -2.66 -9.46
CA PRO A 153 -21.51 -3.27 -9.83
C PRO A 153 -22.06 -4.16 -8.69
N PRO A 154 -23.40 -4.36 -8.63
CA PRO A 154 -24.03 -5.24 -7.64
C PRO A 154 -23.40 -6.63 -7.56
N GLY A 155 -23.30 -7.18 -6.35
CA GLY A 155 -22.68 -8.48 -6.10
C GLY A 155 -21.15 -8.45 -6.08
N SER A 156 -20.55 -7.26 -6.06
CA SER A 156 -19.10 -7.15 -5.97
C SER A 156 -18.58 -7.34 -4.54
N LEU A 157 -19.36 -6.95 -3.53
CA LEU A 157 -18.98 -7.14 -2.11
C LEU A 157 -18.75 -8.62 -1.80
N GLU A 158 -19.64 -9.53 -2.24
CA GLU A 158 -19.50 -10.96 -2.03
C GLU A 158 -18.24 -11.53 -2.69
N LYS A 159 -17.83 -10.99 -3.86
CA LYS A 159 -16.57 -11.38 -4.51
C LYS A 159 -15.35 -10.94 -3.69
N VAL A 160 -15.42 -9.75 -3.08
CA VAL A 160 -14.34 -9.26 -2.20
C VAL A 160 -14.23 -10.13 -0.96
N ILE A 161 -15.35 -10.48 -0.31
CA ILE A 161 -15.36 -11.38 0.86
C ILE A 161 -14.76 -12.74 0.52
N LYS A 162 -15.20 -13.37 -0.58
CA LYS A 162 -14.59 -14.62 -1.08
C LYS A 162 -13.12 -14.47 -1.40
N GLY A 163 -12.73 -13.30 -1.93
CA GLY A 163 -11.33 -12.97 -2.18
C GLY A 163 -10.47 -12.91 -0.90
N ILE A 164 -11.03 -12.39 0.18
CA ILE A 164 -10.38 -12.36 1.51
C ILE A 164 -10.19 -13.79 2.02
N ASP A 165 -11.23 -14.63 1.98
CA ASP A 165 -11.15 -16.03 2.38
C ASP A 165 -10.08 -16.78 1.59
N SER A 166 -10.10 -16.64 0.27
CA SER A 166 -9.12 -17.28 -0.63
C SER A 166 -7.68 -16.80 -0.36
N ALA A 167 -7.48 -15.52 0.01
CA ALA A 167 -6.19 -15.00 0.39
C ALA A 167 -5.68 -15.63 1.71
N VAL A 168 -6.57 -15.77 2.69
CA VAL A 168 -6.25 -16.42 3.97
C VAL A 168 -5.92 -17.89 3.76
N GLU A 169 -6.70 -18.61 2.97
CA GLU A 169 -6.46 -20.03 2.62
C GLU A 169 -5.14 -20.22 1.86
N ALA A 170 -4.82 -19.33 0.92
CA ALA A 170 -3.56 -19.36 0.18
C ALA A 170 -2.34 -18.96 1.04
N GLY A 171 -2.52 -18.48 2.27
CA GLY A 171 -1.44 -18.03 3.13
C GLY A 171 -0.87 -16.66 2.74
N LEU A 172 -1.66 -15.79 2.10
CA LEU A 172 -1.32 -14.38 1.84
C LEU A 172 -1.60 -13.51 3.08
N THR A 173 -1.07 -13.91 4.23
CA THR A 173 -1.40 -13.35 5.55
C THR A 173 -0.25 -12.54 6.18
N PRO A 174 -0.55 -11.60 7.11
CA PRO A 174 -1.90 -11.15 7.43
C PRO A 174 -2.53 -10.34 6.29
N VAL A 175 -3.80 -10.62 5.97
CA VAL A 175 -4.60 -9.75 5.12
C VAL A 175 -4.89 -8.47 5.87
N LYS A 176 -4.67 -7.30 5.27
CA LYS A 176 -5.07 -6.03 5.88
C LYS A 176 -6.31 -5.52 5.17
N LEU A 177 -7.39 -5.35 5.90
CA LEU A 177 -8.57 -4.66 5.39
C LEU A 177 -8.35 -3.17 5.54
N ASN A 178 -8.27 -2.46 4.43
CA ASN A 178 -8.21 -1.01 4.38
C ASN A 178 -9.62 -0.46 4.31
N MET A 179 -10.03 0.31 5.30
CA MET A 179 -11.30 1.03 5.34
C MET A 179 -11.02 2.52 5.40
N VAL A 180 -11.33 3.25 4.34
CA VAL A 180 -11.28 4.71 4.34
C VAL A 180 -12.54 5.22 5.05
N LEU A 181 -12.35 6.00 6.11
CA LEU A 181 -13.45 6.49 6.92
C LEU A 181 -14.08 7.75 6.31
N LEU A 182 -15.36 7.68 6.06
CA LEU A 182 -16.18 8.71 5.45
C LEU A 182 -17.32 9.10 6.40
N LYS A 183 -17.26 10.30 6.97
CA LYS A 183 -18.24 10.83 7.92
C LYS A 183 -19.66 10.79 7.35
N GLY A 184 -20.58 10.21 8.11
CA GLY A 184 -21.99 10.09 7.74
C GLY A 184 -22.28 9.01 6.68
N ILE A 185 -21.26 8.24 6.25
CA ILE A 185 -21.43 7.12 5.30
C ILE A 185 -21.10 5.81 5.99
N ASN A 186 -19.82 5.59 6.38
CA ASN A 186 -19.35 4.33 6.95
C ASN A 186 -18.64 4.48 8.31
N ASP A 187 -18.55 5.68 8.86
CA ASP A 187 -17.91 5.96 10.14
C ASP A 187 -18.56 5.26 11.33
N ASN A 188 -19.81 4.84 11.19
CA ASN A 188 -20.55 4.03 12.17
C ASN A 188 -20.39 2.51 11.99
N GLU A 189 -19.57 2.03 11.04
CA GLU A 189 -19.40 0.60 10.75
C GLU A 189 -18.12 0.00 11.34
N ILE A 190 -17.34 0.75 12.13
CA ILE A 190 -16.06 0.28 12.69
C ILE A 190 -16.26 -1.00 13.52
N ASP A 191 -17.28 -1.05 14.39
CA ASP A 191 -17.56 -2.21 15.23
C ASP A 191 -18.01 -3.42 14.40
N SER A 192 -18.89 -3.23 13.42
CA SER A 192 -19.30 -4.28 12.50
C SER A 192 -18.12 -4.84 11.70
N MET A 193 -17.18 -3.97 11.30
CA MET A 193 -15.97 -4.38 10.61
C MET A 193 -15.02 -5.17 11.53
N MET A 194 -14.91 -4.79 12.82
CA MET A 194 -14.17 -5.58 13.80
C MET A 194 -14.82 -6.94 14.04
N ASP A 195 -16.14 -7.02 14.10
CA ASP A 195 -16.87 -8.29 14.22
C ASP A 195 -16.64 -9.20 13.02
N PHE A 196 -16.61 -8.63 11.81
CA PHE A 196 -16.25 -9.37 10.60
C PHE A 196 -14.80 -9.90 10.64
N VAL A 197 -13.86 -9.15 11.18
CA VAL A 197 -12.43 -9.54 11.26
C VAL A 197 -12.18 -10.59 12.35
N ARG A 198 -12.91 -10.56 13.44
CA ARG A 198 -12.68 -11.39 14.65
C ARG A 198 -12.54 -12.90 14.38
N PRO A 199 -13.40 -13.55 13.53
CA PRO A 199 -13.29 -14.98 13.24
C PRO A 199 -11.97 -15.41 12.60
N TYR A 200 -11.24 -14.51 11.95
CA TYR A 200 -9.96 -14.82 11.30
C TYR A 200 -8.77 -14.92 12.25
N LYS A 201 -8.96 -14.68 13.56
CA LYS A 201 -7.96 -14.92 14.62
C LYS A 201 -6.57 -14.38 14.31
N GLY A 202 -6.47 -13.10 13.95
CA GLY A 202 -5.23 -12.40 13.62
C GLY A 202 -4.68 -12.63 12.20
N LYS A 203 -5.28 -13.52 11.40
CA LYS A 203 -4.92 -13.64 9.98
C LYS A 203 -5.42 -12.48 9.13
N VAL A 204 -6.42 -11.76 9.64
CA VAL A 204 -6.95 -10.53 9.06
C VAL A 204 -6.81 -9.40 10.08
N ILE A 205 -6.43 -8.21 9.65
CA ILE A 205 -6.18 -7.02 10.47
C ILE A 205 -7.00 -5.88 9.88
N LEU A 206 -7.69 -5.12 10.74
CA LEU A 206 -8.41 -3.93 10.32
C LEU A 206 -7.46 -2.72 10.27
N GLN A 207 -7.45 -2.00 9.16
CA GLN A 207 -6.70 -0.76 8.98
C GLN A 207 -7.67 0.37 8.63
N LEU A 208 -8.01 1.19 9.62
CA LEU A 208 -8.77 2.42 9.45
C LEU A 208 -7.88 3.48 8.82
N ILE A 209 -8.36 4.20 7.83
CA ILE A 209 -7.59 5.20 7.09
C ILE A 209 -8.35 6.51 7.09
N GLU A 210 -7.70 7.56 7.55
CA GLU A 210 -8.19 8.93 7.45
C GLU A 210 -8.32 9.34 5.98
N LEU A 211 -9.47 9.92 5.62
CA LEU A 211 -9.65 10.54 4.31
C LEU A 211 -8.64 11.68 4.12
N MET A 212 -7.94 11.69 3.00
CA MET A 212 -7.01 12.77 2.68
C MET A 212 -7.75 13.97 2.10
N ASP A 213 -7.51 15.16 2.66
CA ASP A 213 -8.08 16.43 2.20
C ASP A 213 -7.30 16.98 1.00
N ILE A 214 -7.41 16.26 -0.13
CA ILE A 214 -6.80 16.64 -1.41
C ILE A 214 -7.82 17.15 -2.43
N ASP A 215 -9.10 16.93 -2.17
CA ASP A 215 -10.21 17.40 -2.97
C ASP A 215 -11.22 18.12 -2.05
N PRO A 216 -11.40 19.44 -2.20
CA PRO A 216 -12.33 20.22 -1.37
C PRO A 216 -13.78 19.71 -1.38
N SER A 217 -14.21 19.00 -2.43
CA SER A 217 -15.55 18.41 -2.51
C SER A 217 -15.77 17.29 -1.49
N LEU A 218 -14.67 16.67 -1.01
CA LEU A 218 -14.68 15.57 -0.04
C LEU A 218 -14.55 16.03 1.40
N SER A 219 -14.24 17.31 1.69
CA SER A 219 -14.01 17.82 3.04
C SER A 219 -15.20 17.58 3.99
N LYS A 220 -16.43 17.55 3.45
CA LYS A 220 -17.66 17.23 4.22
C LYS A 220 -17.68 15.81 4.79
N TYR A 221 -16.90 14.91 4.23
CA TYR A 221 -16.78 13.49 4.66
C TYR A 221 -15.61 13.25 5.63
N MET A 222 -14.87 14.28 5.99
CA MET A 222 -13.78 14.14 6.96
C MET A 222 -14.30 13.86 8.35
N ILE A 223 -13.69 12.89 9.03
CA ILE A 223 -13.97 12.54 10.42
C ILE A 223 -13.13 13.38 11.39
N ASP A 224 -13.51 13.43 12.65
CA ASP A 224 -12.62 13.89 13.71
C ASP A 224 -11.62 12.77 14.08
N SER A 225 -10.46 12.81 13.43
CA SER A 225 -9.41 11.80 13.62
C SER A 225 -8.82 11.78 15.02
N LYS A 226 -8.81 12.93 15.73
CA LYS A 226 -8.34 13.00 17.13
C LYS A 226 -9.31 12.34 18.08
N ALA A 227 -10.62 12.61 17.90
CA ALA A 227 -11.66 11.98 18.68
C ALA A 227 -11.71 10.46 18.48
N LEU A 228 -11.55 9.99 17.23
CA LEU A 228 -11.46 8.57 16.92
C LEU A 228 -10.23 7.92 17.58
N GLU A 229 -9.05 8.53 17.45
CA GLU A 229 -7.82 7.99 18.06
C GLU A 229 -7.97 7.83 19.57
N LYS A 230 -8.53 8.84 20.25
CA LYS A 230 -8.83 8.80 21.67
C LYS A 230 -9.80 7.65 22.01
N SER A 231 -10.86 7.48 21.25
CA SER A 231 -11.82 6.37 21.44
C SER A 231 -11.16 5.00 21.29
N LEU A 232 -10.25 4.83 20.31
CA LEU A 232 -9.49 3.59 20.17
C LEU A 232 -8.54 3.36 21.35
N GLU A 233 -7.91 4.41 21.87
CA GLU A 233 -7.05 4.34 23.07
C GLU A 233 -7.82 3.96 24.33
N GLU A 234 -9.04 4.45 24.51
CA GLU A 234 -9.90 4.12 25.66
C GLU A 234 -10.41 2.67 25.63
N ARG A 235 -10.53 2.08 24.43
CA ARG A 235 -11.07 0.73 24.21
C ARG A 235 -10.01 -0.36 24.15
N THR A 236 -8.75 -0.01 23.94
CA THR A 236 -7.70 -0.99 23.69
C THR A 236 -7.18 -1.64 24.98
N SER A 237 -6.89 -2.93 24.92
CA SER A 237 -6.16 -3.64 25.97
C SER A 237 -4.64 -3.47 25.84
N GLU A 238 -4.13 -3.17 24.65
CA GLU A 238 -2.70 -3.02 24.36
C GLU A 238 -2.48 -2.08 23.17
N VAL A 239 -1.48 -1.20 23.27
CA VAL A 239 -1.00 -0.35 22.18
C VAL A 239 0.40 -0.76 21.77
N ARG A 240 0.61 -1.01 20.47
CA ARG A 240 1.93 -1.26 19.87
C ARG A 240 2.25 -0.20 18.85
N VAL A 241 3.44 0.39 18.90
CA VAL A 241 3.88 1.38 17.92
C VAL A 241 4.73 0.72 16.83
N ARG A 242 4.43 1.00 15.58
CA ARG A 242 5.22 0.52 14.44
C ARG A 242 6.36 1.47 14.11
N HIS A 243 7.49 0.93 13.68
CA HIS A 243 8.61 1.75 13.19
C HIS A 243 8.19 2.63 11.99
N LEU A 244 7.49 2.06 10.99
CA LEU A 244 7.03 2.80 9.82
C LEU A 244 5.91 3.77 10.19
N HIS A 245 6.13 5.08 9.98
CA HIS A 245 5.19 6.16 10.22
C HIS A 245 4.76 6.33 11.69
N HIS A 246 5.40 5.66 12.66
CA HIS A 246 5.04 5.59 14.09
C HIS A 246 3.55 5.31 14.33
N ARG A 247 2.92 4.51 13.45
CA ARG A 247 1.50 4.18 13.55
C ARG A 247 1.23 3.29 14.75
N LYS A 248 0.19 3.62 15.49
CA LYS A 248 -0.30 2.82 16.60
C LYS A 248 -1.15 1.65 16.10
N LYS A 249 -1.00 0.52 16.75
CA LYS A 249 -1.85 -0.65 16.63
C LYS A 249 -2.56 -0.84 17.96
N TYR A 250 -3.83 -1.03 17.91
CA TYR A 250 -4.71 -1.22 19.04
C TYR A 250 -5.20 -2.67 19.04
N ILE A 251 -5.21 -3.31 20.20
CA ILE A 251 -5.82 -4.63 20.36
C ILE A 251 -7.15 -4.41 21.09
N ILE A 252 -8.25 -4.52 20.35
CA ILE A 252 -9.60 -4.31 20.86
C ILE A 252 -10.39 -5.60 20.69
N ASP A 253 -10.85 -6.19 21.80
CA ASP A 253 -11.60 -7.45 21.83
C ASP A 253 -10.95 -8.57 20.99
N GLY A 254 -9.61 -8.66 21.04
CA GLY A 254 -8.83 -9.64 20.29
C GLY A 254 -8.61 -9.32 18.81
N VAL A 255 -9.10 -8.19 18.31
CA VAL A 255 -8.89 -7.70 16.94
C VAL A 255 -7.75 -6.68 16.91
N GLU A 256 -6.78 -6.85 15.99
CA GLU A 256 -5.77 -5.86 15.73
C GLU A 256 -6.36 -4.77 14.81
N VAL A 257 -6.44 -3.54 15.33
CA VAL A 257 -6.88 -2.33 14.60
C VAL A 257 -5.69 -1.40 14.45
N GLU A 258 -5.41 -0.93 13.25
CA GLU A 258 -4.37 0.05 12.94
C GLU A 258 -5.01 1.32 12.38
N PHE A 259 -4.71 2.49 12.95
CA PHE A 259 -5.21 3.76 12.44
C PHE A 259 -4.12 4.51 11.68
N VAL A 260 -4.42 4.92 10.45
CA VAL A 260 -3.51 5.61 9.53
C VAL A 260 -3.97 7.05 9.37
N ARG A 261 -3.19 7.98 9.92
CA ARG A 261 -3.40 9.43 9.82
C ARG A 261 -2.27 10.06 9.03
N PRO A 262 -2.40 10.22 7.71
CA PRO A 262 -1.34 10.80 6.88
C PRO A 262 -1.34 12.33 6.90
N MET A 263 -2.45 12.97 7.26
CA MET A 263 -2.61 14.42 7.23
C MET A 263 -2.22 15.05 8.58
N ASP A 264 -1.70 16.26 8.53
CA ASP A 264 -1.30 17.06 9.70
C ASP A 264 -0.48 16.27 10.74
N ASN A 265 0.43 15.42 10.26
CA ASN A 265 1.16 14.48 11.09
C ASN A 265 2.66 14.47 10.76
N SER A 266 3.41 15.31 11.48
CA SER A 266 4.88 15.42 11.34
C SER A 266 5.58 14.10 11.67
N GLU A 267 5.14 13.35 12.69
CA GLU A 267 5.66 12.04 13.06
C GLU A 267 5.53 11.03 11.92
N PHE A 268 4.37 11.03 11.24
CA PHE A 268 4.13 10.17 10.08
C PHE A 268 5.13 10.47 8.95
N CYS A 269 5.40 11.74 8.68
CA CYS A 269 6.36 12.16 7.65
C CYS A 269 7.81 11.90 8.06
N ALA A 270 8.18 12.16 9.30
CA ALA A 270 9.53 11.94 9.83
C ALA A 270 9.96 10.47 9.75
N HIS A 271 9.02 9.54 9.96
CA HIS A 271 9.27 8.09 9.92
C HIS A 271 8.88 7.43 8.59
N CYS A 272 8.81 8.21 7.50
CA CYS A 272 8.51 7.69 6.17
C CYS A 272 9.77 7.10 5.51
N SER A 273 9.80 5.78 5.33
CA SER A 273 10.90 5.05 4.68
C SER A 273 10.57 4.61 3.24
N ARG A 274 9.58 5.23 2.58
CA ARG A 274 9.10 4.81 1.26
C ARG A 274 9.59 5.73 0.15
N LEU A 275 9.92 5.13 -0.99
CA LEU A 275 9.96 5.77 -2.29
C LEU A 275 8.83 5.18 -3.15
N ARG A 276 8.19 6.00 -3.98
CA ARG A 276 7.12 5.56 -4.87
C ARG A 276 7.62 5.50 -6.31
N VAL A 277 6.96 4.65 -7.09
CA VAL A 277 7.14 4.52 -8.52
C VAL A 277 5.75 4.62 -9.16
N THR A 278 5.59 5.48 -10.15
CA THR A 278 4.35 5.66 -10.91
C THR A 278 4.24 4.61 -12.02
N ALA A 279 3.03 4.35 -12.49
CA ALA A 279 2.78 3.36 -13.54
C ALA A 279 3.42 3.75 -14.89
N ASP A 280 3.60 5.06 -15.10
CA ASP A 280 4.22 5.63 -16.29
C ASP A 280 5.75 5.81 -16.18
N GLY A 281 6.41 5.17 -15.21
CA GLY A 281 7.87 5.08 -15.16
C GLY A 281 8.60 6.28 -14.56
N LYS A 282 8.09 6.83 -13.44
CA LYS A 282 8.77 7.90 -12.69
C LYS A 282 8.94 7.52 -11.22
N PHE A 283 10.07 7.88 -10.63
CA PHE A 283 10.19 7.92 -9.18
C PHE A 283 9.41 9.13 -8.64
N LYS A 284 8.55 8.88 -7.66
CA LYS A 284 7.75 9.89 -6.95
C LYS A 284 8.17 9.93 -5.48
N PRO A 285 8.96 10.91 -5.06
CA PRO A 285 9.51 11.01 -3.72
C PRO A 285 8.48 11.07 -2.60
N CYS A 286 7.35 11.74 -2.83
CA CYS A 286 6.23 11.83 -1.89
C CYS A 286 4.89 11.69 -2.62
N LEU A 287 3.87 11.16 -1.94
CA LEU A 287 2.53 11.04 -2.51
C LEU A 287 1.92 12.42 -2.83
N LEU A 288 2.09 13.36 -1.90
CA LEU A 288 1.44 14.67 -1.90
C LEU A 288 2.30 15.80 -2.50
N VAL A 289 3.47 15.47 -3.07
CA VAL A 289 4.37 16.43 -3.75
C VAL A 289 4.50 16.02 -5.20
N HIS A 290 4.29 16.98 -6.12
CA HIS A 290 4.15 16.69 -7.56
C HIS A 290 5.26 17.33 -8.41
N ASP A 291 6.06 18.22 -7.86
CA ASP A 291 7.12 19.00 -8.55
C ASP A 291 8.50 18.36 -8.53
N ASN A 292 8.65 17.18 -7.93
CA ASN A 292 9.94 16.54 -7.67
C ASN A 292 10.11 15.14 -8.27
N LEU A 293 9.31 14.80 -9.28
CA LEU A 293 9.39 13.52 -9.97
C LEU A 293 10.72 13.36 -10.72
N VAL A 294 11.15 12.12 -10.87
CA VAL A 294 12.35 11.75 -11.64
C VAL A 294 11.98 10.66 -12.63
N ASP A 295 12.00 11.00 -13.92
CA ASP A 295 11.69 10.07 -15.01
C ASP A 295 12.87 9.11 -15.21
N PHE A 296 12.59 7.82 -15.34
CA PHE A 296 13.60 6.78 -15.57
C PHE A 296 13.28 5.88 -16.78
N ARG A 297 12.28 6.23 -17.59
CA ARG A 297 11.88 5.43 -18.76
C ARG A 297 12.99 5.22 -19.77
N GLU A 298 13.88 6.20 -19.89
CA GLU A 298 15.00 6.16 -20.83
C GLU A 298 16.28 5.51 -20.24
N ALA A 299 16.22 5.03 -18.98
CA ALA A 299 17.36 4.37 -18.36
C ALA A 299 17.66 3.03 -19.07
N LYS A 300 18.89 2.89 -19.58
CA LYS A 300 19.32 1.77 -20.44
C LYS A 300 20.08 0.68 -19.68
N ASN A 301 20.57 1.00 -18.50
CA ASN A 301 21.44 0.13 -17.73
C ASN A 301 21.25 0.33 -16.22
N PRO A 302 21.76 -0.59 -15.40
CA PRO A 302 21.65 -0.51 -13.93
C PRO A 302 22.25 0.76 -13.33
N GLU A 303 23.35 1.27 -13.86
CA GLU A 303 24.05 2.45 -13.37
C GLU A 303 23.21 3.71 -13.56
N GLU A 304 22.47 3.81 -14.66
CA GLU A 304 21.53 4.92 -14.89
C GLU A 304 20.35 4.84 -13.94
N ILE A 305 19.81 3.63 -13.69
CA ILE A 305 18.73 3.43 -12.69
C ILE A 305 19.21 3.85 -11.30
N GLU A 306 20.42 3.44 -10.91
CA GLU A 306 21.02 3.85 -9.63
C GLU A 306 21.12 5.38 -9.51
N LYS A 307 21.69 6.04 -10.52
CA LYS A 307 21.84 7.51 -10.54
C LYS A 307 20.49 8.23 -10.37
N LEU A 308 19.45 7.76 -11.08
CA LEU A 308 18.12 8.34 -11.02
C LEU A 308 17.42 8.04 -9.70
N LEU A 309 17.67 6.85 -9.12
CA LEU A 309 17.18 6.49 -7.80
C LEU A 309 17.77 7.39 -6.71
N ARG A 310 19.09 7.62 -6.73
CA ARG A 310 19.79 8.56 -5.83
C ARG A 310 19.25 10.00 -5.99
N LEU A 311 19.04 10.43 -7.23
CA LEU A 311 18.45 11.74 -7.51
C LEU A 311 17.01 11.85 -6.94
N ALA A 312 16.21 10.82 -7.09
CA ALA A 312 14.85 10.83 -6.54
C ALA A 312 14.87 10.89 -5.00
N VAL A 313 15.79 10.18 -4.36
CA VAL A 313 15.93 10.21 -2.90
C VAL A 313 16.44 11.57 -2.42
N SER A 314 17.39 12.21 -3.11
CA SER A 314 17.85 13.56 -2.76
C SER A 314 16.77 14.64 -2.89
N ARG A 315 15.73 14.39 -3.73
CA ARG A 315 14.58 15.28 -3.89
C ARG A 315 13.43 15.01 -2.90
N ARG A 316 13.58 14.04 -1.98
CA ARG A 316 12.51 13.74 -1.00
C ARG A 316 12.40 14.88 0.00
N LYS A 317 11.19 15.41 0.13
CA LYS A 317 10.81 16.38 1.16
C LYS A 317 9.68 15.79 2.00
N PRO A 318 9.65 15.97 3.34
CA PRO A 318 8.45 15.70 4.11
C PRO A 318 7.34 16.63 3.63
N TYR A 319 6.14 16.12 3.43
CA TYR A 319 4.99 16.96 3.09
C TYR A 319 4.58 17.81 4.29
N TYR A 320 4.60 17.19 5.48
CA TYR A 320 4.23 17.86 6.72
C TYR A 320 5.41 17.86 7.68
N THR A 321 5.90 19.04 8.04
CA THR A 321 6.97 19.25 9.03
C THR A 321 6.60 20.39 9.94
N LEU A 322 7.08 20.34 11.20
CA LEU A 322 6.96 21.47 12.13
C LEU A 322 7.66 22.75 11.60
N PHE A 323 8.54 22.62 10.59
CA PHE A 323 9.28 23.75 10.00
C PHE A 323 8.48 24.50 8.92
N ASN A 324 7.39 23.96 8.39
CA ASN A 324 6.52 24.68 7.46
C ASN A 324 5.66 25.76 8.16
N VAL A 325 5.83 25.94 9.47
CA VAL A 325 5.10 26.94 10.28
C VAL A 325 5.90 28.25 10.46
N LEU A 326 7.11 28.31 9.90
CA LEU A 326 8.04 29.46 10.09
C LEU A 326 8.47 30.16 8.78
N GLU A 327 7.74 29.96 7.65
CA GLU A 327 7.92 30.79 6.46
C GLU A 327 6.68 31.64 6.18
#